data_b2944f8149b1a2aa4a0b029b68d781e4
#
_entry.id   b2944f8149b1a2aa4a0b029b68d781e4
#
_cell.length_a   1.000
_cell.length_b   1.000
_cell.length_c   1.000
_cell.angle_alpha   90.00
_cell.angle_beta   90.00
_cell.angle_gamma   90.00
#
_symmetry.space_group_name_H-M   'P 1'
#
loop_
_entity.id
_entity.type
_entity.pdbx_description
1 polymer ?
#
loop_
_entity_poly.entity_id
_entity_poly.type
_entity_poly.pdbx_seq_one_letter_code
_entity_poly.pdbx_strand_id
1 'polypeptide(L)'
;EEYGGAGLNFTSSLLVVEEVARADPSVAVLVDIQNTLVNNMFRFWASEPLKAEWLPRLATATASSFALSEPGSGSDAFALRTRADRSADGGHYTLNGAKAWISNSAEAGVFLVMANVDTSKGYKGITCFVVPRETPGLTIEAKEDKLGIRASSTCALSLVDVKVPASAVLGEVGAGYKYAIEILNEGRIGIGAQMVGLARGAFDHAMPCTLTERAP
;
A
#
# COMPACT_ATOMS: atom_id res chain seq x y z
N GLU A 1 7.14 10.42 -15.93
CA GLU A 1 6.83 11.70 -16.61
C GLU A 1 5.58 11.58 -17.47
N GLU A 2 5.44 10.54 -18.29
CA GLU A 2 4.31 10.31 -19.21
C GLU A 2 2.92 10.45 -18.54
N TYR A 3 2.81 10.03 -17.29
CA TYR A 3 1.56 10.05 -16.51
C TYR A 3 1.54 11.17 -15.45
N GLY A 4 2.35 12.22 -15.61
CA GLY A 4 2.35 13.39 -14.72
C GLY A 4 3.20 13.25 -13.46
N GLY A 5 3.96 12.19 -13.32
CA GLY A 5 4.95 12.04 -12.26
C GLY A 5 6.23 12.84 -12.51
N ALA A 6 6.99 13.12 -11.45
CA ALA A 6 8.22 13.93 -11.52
C ALA A 6 9.41 13.22 -12.19
N GLY A 7 9.30 11.93 -12.53
CA GLY A 7 10.39 11.17 -13.18
C GLY A 7 11.63 10.95 -12.32
N LEU A 8 11.52 11.14 -11.01
CA LEU A 8 12.64 10.96 -10.09
C LEU A 8 13.00 9.47 -9.90
N ASN A 9 14.26 9.22 -9.60
CA ASN A 9 14.74 7.88 -9.32
C ASN A 9 14.43 7.44 -7.88
N PHE A 10 14.67 6.16 -7.58
CA PHE A 10 14.39 5.57 -6.27
C PHE A 10 15.14 6.27 -5.12
N THR A 11 16.40 6.64 -5.33
CA THR A 11 17.20 7.36 -4.33
C THR A 11 16.57 8.70 -3.97
N SER A 12 16.08 9.45 -4.96
CA SER A 12 15.35 10.70 -4.70
C SER A 12 14.09 10.50 -3.87
N SER A 13 13.34 9.41 -4.13
CA SER A 13 12.18 9.05 -3.33
C SER A 13 12.55 8.77 -1.87
N LEU A 14 13.66 8.06 -1.63
CA LEU A 14 14.17 7.78 -0.28
C LEU A 14 14.57 9.07 0.47
N LEU A 15 15.24 10.00 -0.20
CA LEU A 15 15.59 11.29 0.39
C LEU A 15 14.36 12.12 0.76
N VAL A 16 13.31 12.09 -0.08
CA VAL A 16 12.03 12.73 0.23
C VAL A 16 11.39 12.09 1.46
N VAL A 17 11.35 10.74 1.53
CA VAL A 17 10.80 10.02 2.69
C VAL A 17 11.59 10.37 3.96
N GLU A 18 12.93 10.42 3.91
CA GLU A 18 13.78 10.77 5.03
C GLU A 18 13.51 12.20 5.54
N GLU A 19 13.48 13.20 4.63
CA GLU A 19 13.24 14.59 5.04
C GLU A 19 11.81 14.84 5.51
N VAL A 20 10.80 14.19 4.92
CA VAL A 20 9.41 14.26 5.43
C VAL A 20 9.33 13.60 6.81
N ALA A 21 9.97 12.44 7.01
CA ALA A 21 9.96 11.74 8.30
C ALA A 21 10.65 12.51 9.42
N ARG A 22 11.62 13.38 9.09
CA ARG A 22 12.26 14.28 10.03
C ARG A 22 11.26 15.25 10.67
N ALA A 23 10.24 15.67 9.90
CA ALA A 23 9.19 16.55 10.38
C ALA A 23 7.98 15.77 10.92
N ASP A 24 7.48 14.80 10.16
CA ASP A 24 6.34 13.94 10.52
C ASP A 24 6.47 12.53 9.89
N PRO A 25 6.83 11.52 10.69
CA PRO A 25 6.96 10.15 10.20
C PRO A 25 5.61 9.53 9.76
N SER A 26 4.49 10.07 10.22
CA SER A 26 3.16 9.59 9.79
C SER A 26 2.86 9.99 8.34
N VAL A 27 3.23 11.20 7.96
CA VAL A 27 3.12 11.66 6.55
C VAL A 27 4.12 10.90 5.68
N ALA A 28 5.32 10.62 6.20
CA ALA A 28 6.33 9.85 5.47
C ALA A 28 5.85 8.45 5.10
N VAL A 29 5.10 7.76 5.98
CA VAL A 29 4.48 6.45 5.65
C VAL A 29 3.53 6.56 4.46
N LEU A 30 2.72 7.63 4.40
CA LEU A 30 1.81 7.85 3.26
C LEU A 30 2.61 8.00 1.96
N VAL A 31 3.65 8.83 1.99
CA VAL A 31 4.52 9.09 0.83
C VAL A 31 5.25 7.82 0.40
N ASP A 32 5.76 7.05 1.35
CA ASP A 32 6.47 5.80 1.08
C ASP A 32 5.55 4.77 0.40
N ILE A 33 4.41 4.43 1.00
CA ILE A 33 3.46 3.47 0.45
C ILE A 33 2.99 3.88 -0.95
N GLN A 34 2.70 5.16 -1.14
CA GLN A 34 2.28 5.69 -2.44
C GLN A 34 3.34 5.46 -3.51
N ASN A 35 4.60 5.78 -3.24
CA ASN A 35 5.66 5.80 -4.24
C ASN A 35 6.40 4.46 -4.36
N THR A 36 6.76 3.83 -3.24
CA THR A 36 7.56 2.60 -3.27
C THR A 36 6.72 1.35 -3.50
N LEU A 37 5.46 1.32 -3.04
CA LEU A 37 4.60 0.16 -3.21
C LEU A 37 3.62 0.35 -4.39
N VAL A 38 2.65 1.24 -4.25
CA VAL A 38 1.52 1.27 -5.19
C VAL A 38 1.91 1.79 -6.56
N ASN A 39 2.58 2.94 -6.65
CA ASN A 39 2.99 3.50 -7.95
C ASN A 39 3.92 2.54 -8.70
N ASN A 40 4.84 1.87 -8.00
CA ASN A 40 5.74 0.91 -8.62
C ASN A 40 5.01 -0.36 -9.08
N MET A 41 4.01 -0.84 -8.33
CA MET A 41 3.13 -1.93 -8.78
C MET A 41 2.47 -1.60 -10.12
N PHE A 42 1.89 -0.40 -10.26
CA PHE A 42 1.32 0.04 -11.53
C PHE A 42 2.38 0.15 -12.63
N ARG A 43 3.53 0.78 -12.35
CA ARG A 43 4.60 1.00 -13.34
C ARG A 43 5.14 -0.30 -13.90
N PHE A 44 5.38 -1.30 -13.07
CA PHE A 44 6.07 -2.50 -13.49
C PHE A 44 5.15 -3.56 -14.07
N TRP A 45 3.93 -3.69 -13.57
CA TRP A 45 3.09 -4.86 -13.91
C TRP A 45 1.67 -4.51 -14.39
N ALA A 46 1.17 -3.31 -14.23
CA ALA A 46 -0.16 -2.98 -14.74
C ALA A 46 -0.19 -2.94 -16.26
N SER A 47 -1.34 -3.31 -16.82
CA SER A 47 -1.64 -3.12 -18.24
C SER A 47 -1.68 -1.62 -18.60
N GLU A 48 -1.42 -1.28 -19.86
CA GLU A 48 -1.46 0.13 -20.30
C GLU A 48 -2.80 0.83 -20.00
N PRO A 49 -3.98 0.18 -20.18
CA PRO A 49 -5.23 0.80 -19.75
C PRO A 49 -5.29 1.13 -18.26
N LEU A 50 -4.80 0.24 -17.38
CA LEU A 50 -4.75 0.50 -15.94
C LEU A 50 -3.76 1.61 -15.59
N LYS A 51 -2.60 1.67 -16.26
CA LYS A 51 -1.64 2.76 -16.08
C LYS A 51 -2.23 4.10 -16.49
N ALA A 52 -2.85 4.18 -17.66
CA ALA A 52 -3.47 5.38 -18.18
C ALA A 52 -4.63 5.88 -17.30
N GLU A 53 -5.37 4.97 -16.68
CA GLU A 53 -6.47 5.31 -15.78
C GLU A 53 -5.96 5.82 -14.42
N TRP A 54 -4.99 5.12 -13.81
CA TRP A 54 -4.66 5.33 -12.40
C TRP A 54 -3.44 6.20 -12.16
N LEU A 55 -2.36 6.08 -12.95
CA LEU A 55 -1.13 6.83 -12.68
C LEU A 55 -1.31 8.36 -12.67
N PRO A 56 -2.10 8.98 -13.57
CA PRO A 56 -2.36 10.43 -13.48
C PRO A 56 -3.10 10.84 -12.21
N ARG A 57 -4.03 10.00 -11.73
CA ARG A 57 -4.77 10.25 -10.48
C ARG A 57 -3.86 10.12 -9.27
N LEU A 58 -3.02 9.07 -9.25
CA LEU A 58 -2.06 8.80 -8.19
C LEU A 58 -0.95 9.86 -8.11
N ALA A 59 -0.61 10.48 -9.24
CA ALA A 59 0.38 11.57 -9.29
C ALA A 59 -0.16 12.90 -8.76
N THR A 60 -1.47 13.09 -8.65
CA THR A 60 -2.08 14.39 -8.34
C THR A 60 -2.94 14.43 -7.09
N ALA A 61 -3.95 13.57 -6.98
CA ALA A 61 -5.00 13.77 -5.99
C ALA A 61 -5.49 12.49 -5.28
N THR A 62 -5.06 11.30 -5.72
CA THR A 62 -5.57 10.03 -5.16
C THR A 62 -4.52 9.38 -4.30
N ALA A 63 -4.79 9.26 -3.00
CA ALA A 63 -4.04 8.39 -2.12
C ALA A 63 -4.39 6.92 -2.40
N SER A 64 -3.48 6.02 -2.07
CA SER A 64 -3.64 4.60 -2.33
C SER A 64 -3.19 3.71 -1.18
N SER A 65 -3.65 2.47 -1.19
CA SER A 65 -3.31 1.48 -0.18
C SER A 65 -2.89 0.15 -0.79
N PHE A 66 -1.97 -0.52 -0.10
CA PHE A 66 -1.54 -1.88 -0.43
C PHE A 66 -2.12 -2.86 0.59
N ALA A 67 -3.07 -3.69 0.16
CA ALA A 67 -3.87 -4.55 1.03
C ALA A 67 -3.47 -6.02 0.89
N LEU A 68 -2.37 -6.40 1.58
CA LEU A 68 -1.87 -7.77 1.65
C LEU A 68 -2.28 -8.46 2.96
N SER A 69 -1.90 -7.87 4.11
CA SER A 69 -2.03 -8.47 5.44
C SER A 69 -3.47 -8.77 5.82
N GLU A 70 -3.65 -9.87 6.59
CA GLU A 70 -4.94 -10.31 7.12
C GLU A 70 -4.82 -10.59 8.63
N PRO A 71 -5.93 -10.70 9.38
CA PRO A 71 -5.87 -11.03 10.81
C PRO A 71 -5.09 -12.32 11.12
N GLY A 72 -5.11 -13.31 10.22
CA GLY A 72 -4.40 -14.57 10.35
C GLY A 72 -3.16 -14.73 9.47
N SER A 73 -2.74 -13.67 8.76
CA SER A 73 -1.63 -13.71 7.79
C SER A 73 -0.84 -12.40 7.86
N GLY A 74 0.07 -12.34 8.81
CA GLY A 74 1.00 -11.24 9.01
C GLY A 74 2.40 -11.60 8.49
N SER A 75 3.26 -12.16 9.35
CA SER A 75 4.62 -12.58 8.95
C SER A 75 4.61 -13.68 7.89
N ASP A 76 3.68 -14.62 7.97
CA ASP A 76 3.36 -15.53 6.87
C ASP A 76 2.37 -14.85 5.91
N ALA A 77 2.90 -13.91 5.11
CA ALA A 77 2.10 -13.03 4.27
C ALA A 77 1.34 -13.73 3.15
N PHE A 78 1.71 -14.97 2.85
CA PHE A 78 1.11 -15.74 1.75
C PHE A 78 0.14 -16.83 2.21
N ALA A 79 -0.09 -16.96 3.52
CA ALA A 79 -1.17 -17.76 4.09
C ALA A 79 -2.53 -17.04 4.08
N LEU A 80 -2.71 -16.06 3.19
CA LEU A 80 -3.93 -15.26 3.11
C LEU A 80 -5.15 -16.09 2.72
N ARG A 81 -6.31 -15.71 3.27
CA ARG A 81 -7.60 -16.39 3.10
C ARG A 81 -8.59 -15.63 2.23
N THR A 82 -8.33 -14.36 1.92
CA THR A 82 -9.15 -13.59 0.97
C THR A 82 -9.17 -14.31 -0.37
N ARG A 83 -10.37 -14.60 -0.88
CA ARG A 83 -10.57 -15.30 -2.14
C ARG A 83 -11.09 -14.35 -3.20
N ALA A 84 -10.82 -14.72 -4.46
CA ALA A 84 -11.37 -14.08 -5.63
C ALA A 84 -11.93 -15.15 -6.58
N ASP A 85 -13.22 -15.32 -6.57
CA ASP A 85 -13.91 -16.33 -7.38
C ASP A 85 -14.22 -15.74 -8.78
N ARG A 86 -13.75 -16.40 -9.84
CA ARG A 86 -13.96 -15.96 -11.22
C ARG A 86 -15.37 -16.32 -11.69
N SER A 87 -16.08 -15.38 -12.31
CA SER A 87 -17.40 -15.65 -12.93
C SER A 87 -17.34 -16.69 -14.06
N ALA A 88 -18.44 -17.36 -14.31
CA ALA A 88 -18.54 -18.41 -15.33
C ALA A 88 -18.22 -17.91 -16.76
N ASP A 89 -18.60 -16.66 -17.05
CA ASP A 89 -18.28 -15.97 -18.32
C ASP A 89 -16.86 -15.42 -18.37
N GLY A 90 -16.13 -15.47 -17.24
CA GLY A 90 -14.78 -14.96 -17.11
C GLY A 90 -14.65 -13.44 -17.08
N GLY A 91 -15.78 -12.71 -17.08
CA GLY A 91 -15.81 -11.25 -17.21
C GLY A 91 -15.47 -10.50 -15.94
N HIS A 92 -15.62 -11.12 -14.77
CA HIS A 92 -15.34 -10.48 -13.47
C HIS A 92 -14.83 -11.46 -12.42
N TYR A 93 -14.35 -10.89 -11.30
CA TYR A 93 -14.03 -11.62 -10.07
C TYR A 93 -14.87 -11.09 -8.93
N THR A 94 -15.25 -11.97 -8.00
CA THR A 94 -15.93 -11.62 -6.75
C THR A 94 -14.97 -11.89 -5.60
N LEU A 95 -14.58 -10.84 -4.88
CA LEU A 95 -13.64 -10.89 -3.78
C LEU A 95 -14.40 -10.99 -2.46
N ASN A 96 -13.99 -11.94 -1.61
CA ASN A 96 -14.52 -12.15 -0.27
C ASN A 96 -13.38 -12.38 0.73
N GLY A 97 -13.39 -11.65 1.85
CA GLY A 97 -12.37 -11.75 2.88
C GLY A 97 -12.23 -10.51 3.75
N ALA A 98 -11.15 -10.45 4.50
CA ALA A 98 -10.83 -9.32 5.35
C ALA A 98 -9.34 -9.00 5.30
N LYS A 99 -8.99 -7.72 5.34
CA LYS A 99 -7.62 -7.23 5.43
C LYS A 99 -7.42 -6.49 6.75
N ALA A 100 -6.21 -6.53 7.28
CA ALA A 100 -5.87 -5.90 8.55
C ALA A 100 -4.60 -5.05 8.41
N TRP A 101 -4.52 -3.99 9.21
CA TRP A 101 -3.35 -3.10 9.29
C TRP A 101 -3.05 -2.38 7.97
N ILE A 102 -4.09 -2.01 7.23
CA ILE A 102 -3.92 -1.39 5.91
C ILE A 102 -3.70 0.11 6.07
N SER A 103 -2.48 0.54 5.81
CA SER A 103 -2.10 1.96 5.88
C SER A 103 -2.75 2.78 4.76
N ASN A 104 -2.95 4.07 5.01
CA ASN A 104 -3.60 5.06 4.12
C ASN A 104 -5.06 4.77 3.80
N SER A 105 -5.66 3.73 4.39
CA SER A 105 -6.97 3.23 3.94
C SER A 105 -8.13 4.19 4.19
N ALA A 106 -8.05 5.06 5.22
CA ALA A 106 -9.09 6.06 5.44
C ALA A 106 -9.13 7.12 4.32
N GLU A 107 -8.00 7.42 3.70
CA GLU A 107 -7.83 8.45 2.66
C GLU A 107 -7.76 7.85 1.25
N ALA A 108 -7.46 6.55 1.12
CA ALA A 108 -7.24 5.91 -0.17
C ALA A 108 -8.48 5.95 -1.06
N GLY A 109 -8.30 6.34 -2.31
CA GLY A 109 -9.30 6.22 -3.38
C GLY A 109 -9.20 4.92 -4.17
N VAL A 110 -8.09 4.18 -3.99
CA VAL A 110 -7.86 2.88 -4.63
C VAL A 110 -7.04 1.96 -3.74
N PHE A 111 -7.34 0.68 -3.81
CA PHE A 111 -6.68 -0.38 -3.05
C PHE A 111 -6.09 -1.43 -4.01
N LEU A 112 -4.83 -1.80 -3.80
CA LEU A 112 -4.26 -3.00 -4.40
C LEU A 112 -4.50 -4.17 -3.46
N VAL A 113 -5.49 -5.00 -3.78
CA VAL A 113 -5.95 -6.11 -2.93
C VAL A 113 -5.36 -7.42 -3.42
N MET A 114 -4.60 -8.09 -2.55
CA MET A 114 -4.11 -9.45 -2.79
C MET A 114 -5.18 -10.46 -2.38
N ALA A 115 -5.62 -11.30 -3.34
CA ALA A 115 -6.60 -12.35 -3.11
C ALA A 115 -6.21 -13.63 -3.85
N ASN A 116 -6.64 -14.78 -3.35
CA ASN A 116 -6.31 -16.08 -3.95
C ASN A 116 -7.44 -16.51 -4.91
N VAL A 117 -7.10 -16.72 -6.18
CA VAL A 117 -8.04 -17.18 -7.21
C VAL A 117 -8.11 -18.71 -7.31
N ASP A 118 -7.12 -19.40 -6.72
CA ASP A 118 -7.05 -20.87 -6.74
C ASP A 118 -6.27 -21.36 -5.51
N THR A 119 -7.00 -21.69 -4.46
CA THR A 119 -6.39 -22.13 -3.18
C THR A 119 -5.65 -23.47 -3.29
N SER A 120 -5.95 -24.29 -4.31
CA SER A 120 -5.24 -25.55 -4.54
C SER A 120 -3.78 -25.33 -4.95
N LYS A 121 -3.47 -24.15 -5.51
CA LYS A 121 -2.10 -23.73 -5.88
C LYS A 121 -1.34 -23.05 -4.75
N GLY A 122 -1.93 -22.94 -3.55
CA GLY A 122 -1.35 -22.24 -2.43
C GLY A 122 -1.02 -20.77 -2.79
N TYR A 123 0.19 -20.30 -2.47
CA TYR A 123 0.61 -18.93 -2.75
C TYR A 123 0.67 -18.59 -4.27
N LYS A 124 0.78 -19.60 -5.14
CA LYS A 124 0.76 -19.42 -6.61
C LYS A 124 -0.64 -19.11 -7.17
N GLY A 125 -1.68 -19.13 -6.35
CA GLY A 125 -3.00 -18.65 -6.69
C GLY A 125 -3.22 -17.16 -6.35
N ILE A 126 -2.29 -16.53 -5.61
CA ILE A 126 -2.42 -15.13 -5.20
C ILE A 126 -2.30 -14.20 -6.41
N THR A 127 -3.27 -13.32 -6.53
CA THR A 127 -3.43 -12.36 -7.63
C THR A 127 -3.66 -10.97 -7.05
N CYS A 128 -3.16 -9.92 -7.70
CA CYS A 128 -3.38 -8.54 -7.30
C CYS A 128 -4.55 -7.95 -8.07
N PHE A 129 -5.47 -7.28 -7.36
CA PHE A 129 -6.65 -6.61 -7.93
C PHE A 129 -6.63 -5.12 -7.61
N VAL A 130 -6.94 -4.30 -8.60
CA VAL A 130 -7.20 -2.87 -8.45
C VAL A 130 -8.66 -2.70 -8.03
N VAL A 131 -8.89 -2.23 -6.83
CA VAL A 131 -10.24 -2.06 -6.26
C VAL A 131 -10.46 -0.58 -5.92
N PRO A 132 -11.28 0.15 -6.68
CA PRO A 132 -11.67 1.52 -6.33
C PRO A 132 -12.41 1.57 -4.98
N ARG A 133 -12.25 2.67 -4.24
CA ARG A 133 -12.88 2.88 -2.93
C ARG A 133 -14.39 2.67 -2.95
N GLU A 134 -15.03 3.16 -4.01
CA GLU A 134 -16.50 3.16 -4.14
C GLU A 134 -17.07 1.81 -4.62
N THR A 135 -16.23 0.78 -4.72
CA THR A 135 -16.69 -0.54 -5.17
C THR A 135 -17.67 -1.12 -4.13
N PRO A 136 -18.90 -1.47 -4.52
CA PRO A 136 -19.88 -2.05 -3.60
C PRO A 136 -19.34 -3.31 -2.91
N GLY A 137 -19.60 -3.42 -1.61
CA GLY A 137 -19.15 -4.53 -0.78
C GLY A 137 -17.77 -4.33 -0.14
N LEU A 138 -17.01 -3.30 -0.53
CA LEU A 138 -15.81 -2.86 0.18
C LEU A 138 -16.21 -1.95 1.34
N THR A 139 -15.84 -2.34 2.56
CA THR A 139 -16.01 -1.51 3.77
C THR A 139 -14.65 -1.23 4.38
N ILE A 140 -14.40 0.04 4.69
CA ILE A 140 -13.23 0.48 5.43
C ILE A 140 -13.67 0.65 6.87
N GLU A 141 -13.08 -0.15 7.76
CA GLU A 141 -13.42 -0.17 9.17
C GLU A 141 -12.84 1.05 9.92
N ALA A 142 -13.14 1.16 11.19
CA ALA A 142 -12.62 2.22 12.04
C ALA A 142 -11.07 2.23 12.06
N LYS A 143 -10.52 3.43 12.21
CA LYS A 143 -9.07 3.63 12.33
C LYS A 143 -8.55 3.01 13.61
N GLU A 144 -7.46 2.25 13.50
CA GLU A 144 -6.77 1.62 14.62
C GLU A 144 -6.17 2.66 15.58
N ASP A 145 -6.32 2.46 16.88
CA ASP A 145 -5.65 3.26 17.90
C ASP A 145 -4.22 2.74 18.12
N LYS A 146 -3.26 3.45 17.56
CA LYS A 146 -1.85 3.04 17.56
C LYS A 146 -1.03 3.81 18.57
N LEU A 147 0.05 3.19 19.07
CA LEU A 147 1.00 3.81 19.98
C LEU A 147 1.76 4.97 19.32
N GLY A 148 2.20 4.80 18.09
CA GLY A 148 2.94 5.79 17.29
C GLY A 148 2.43 5.90 15.87
N ILE A 149 2.98 6.84 15.08
CA ILE A 149 2.59 7.10 13.68
C ILE A 149 1.06 7.28 13.57
N ARG A 150 0.48 8.03 14.48
CA ARG A 150 -0.97 8.11 14.71
C ARG A 150 -1.69 8.90 13.63
N ALA A 151 -1.01 9.84 12.97
CA ALA A 151 -1.60 10.63 11.88
C ALA A 151 -1.76 9.80 10.57
N SER A 152 -0.93 8.77 10.36
CA SER A 152 -1.18 7.81 9.28
C SER A 152 -2.39 6.95 9.62
N SER A 153 -3.40 6.91 8.77
CA SER A 153 -4.54 6.03 8.95
C SER A 153 -4.14 4.58 8.76
N THR A 154 -4.67 3.71 9.59
CA THR A 154 -4.48 2.27 9.49
C THR A 154 -5.82 1.64 9.84
N CYS A 155 -6.47 0.97 8.89
CA CYS A 155 -7.79 0.36 9.11
C CYS A 155 -7.77 -1.11 8.71
N ALA A 156 -8.76 -1.86 9.18
CA ALA A 156 -9.13 -3.12 8.56
C ALA A 156 -10.04 -2.85 7.36
N LEU A 157 -10.06 -3.78 6.41
CA LEU A 157 -10.98 -3.78 5.28
C LEU A 157 -11.83 -5.04 5.33
N SER A 158 -13.12 -4.91 5.08
CA SER A 158 -14.05 -6.02 4.87
C SER A 158 -14.44 -6.05 3.39
N LEU A 159 -14.35 -7.23 2.79
CA LEU A 159 -14.75 -7.47 1.41
C LEU A 159 -15.89 -8.51 1.42
N VAL A 160 -17.08 -8.08 1.04
CA VAL A 160 -18.27 -8.92 0.96
C VAL A 160 -18.85 -8.79 -0.46
N ASP A 161 -18.68 -9.83 -1.26
CA ASP A 161 -19.12 -9.88 -2.65
C ASP A 161 -18.65 -8.70 -3.49
N VAL A 162 -17.41 -8.24 -3.26
CA VAL A 162 -16.80 -7.14 -4.00
C VAL A 162 -16.53 -7.59 -5.42
N LYS A 163 -17.27 -7.03 -6.38
CA LYS A 163 -17.15 -7.38 -7.80
C LYS A 163 -16.23 -6.42 -8.52
N VAL A 164 -15.23 -6.97 -9.18
CA VAL A 164 -14.29 -6.21 -10.04
C VAL A 164 -14.22 -6.85 -11.42
N PRO A 165 -14.08 -6.07 -12.50
CA PRO A 165 -13.95 -6.63 -13.84
C PRO A 165 -12.64 -7.43 -13.97
N ALA A 166 -12.56 -8.36 -14.88
CA ALA A 166 -11.35 -9.15 -15.12
C ALA A 166 -10.16 -8.24 -15.52
N SER A 167 -10.43 -7.09 -16.12
CA SER A 167 -9.43 -6.07 -16.45
C SER A 167 -8.82 -5.36 -15.23
N ALA A 168 -9.41 -5.51 -14.03
CA ALA A 168 -8.86 -4.97 -12.77
C ALA A 168 -7.72 -5.84 -12.20
N VAL A 169 -7.39 -6.98 -12.82
CA VAL A 169 -6.21 -7.75 -12.44
C VAL A 169 -4.96 -6.92 -12.77
N LEU A 170 -4.15 -6.65 -11.76
CA LEU A 170 -2.86 -6.01 -11.95
C LEU A 170 -1.80 -7.08 -12.23
N GLY A 171 -1.27 -7.07 -13.43
CA GLY A 171 -0.32 -8.07 -13.93
C GLY A 171 -0.99 -9.39 -14.32
N GLU A 172 -0.36 -10.50 -13.99
CA GLU A 172 -0.80 -11.85 -14.35
C GLU A 172 -1.54 -12.54 -13.21
N VAL A 173 -2.55 -13.33 -13.54
CA VAL A 173 -3.26 -14.18 -12.58
C VAL A 173 -2.29 -15.19 -11.96
N GLY A 174 -2.25 -15.24 -10.63
CA GLY A 174 -1.37 -16.13 -9.87
C GLY A 174 0.05 -15.60 -9.64
N ALA A 175 0.40 -14.43 -10.17
CA ALA A 175 1.73 -13.82 -10.00
C ALA A 175 1.80 -12.79 -8.85
N GLY A 176 0.69 -12.53 -8.16
CA GLY A 176 0.61 -11.50 -7.12
C GLY A 176 1.60 -11.70 -5.97
N TYR A 177 1.90 -12.96 -5.60
CA TYR A 177 2.91 -13.25 -4.58
C TYR A 177 4.32 -12.76 -4.98
N LYS A 178 4.68 -12.93 -6.26
CA LYS A 178 5.97 -12.48 -6.79
C LYS A 178 6.06 -10.96 -6.73
N TYR A 179 5.02 -10.28 -7.19
CA TYR A 179 4.96 -8.82 -7.16
C TYR A 179 5.04 -8.29 -5.73
N ALA A 180 4.33 -8.94 -4.80
CA ALA A 180 4.37 -8.57 -3.39
C ALA A 180 5.79 -8.71 -2.79
N ILE A 181 6.51 -9.79 -3.08
CA ILE A 181 7.89 -9.98 -2.61
C ILE A 181 8.80 -8.86 -3.16
N GLU A 182 8.75 -8.63 -4.47
CA GLU A 182 9.61 -7.64 -5.14
C GLU A 182 9.35 -6.24 -4.58
N ILE A 183 8.09 -5.84 -4.48
CA ILE A 183 7.75 -4.49 -4.02
C ILE A 183 8.00 -4.28 -2.53
N LEU A 184 7.79 -5.30 -1.69
CA LEU A 184 8.10 -5.21 -0.27
C LEU A 184 9.61 -5.07 0.01
N ASN A 185 10.49 -5.54 -0.89
CA ASN A 185 11.92 -5.28 -0.76
C ASN A 185 12.24 -3.79 -0.93
N GLU A 186 11.59 -3.10 -1.86
CA GLU A 186 11.70 -1.64 -1.99
C GLU A 186 11.12 -0.92 -0.77
N GLY A 187 9.93 -1.31 -0.31
CA GLY A 187 9.31 -0.75 0.88
C GLY A 187 10.15 -0.89 2.16
N ARG A 188 10.91 -1.98 2.32
CA ARG A 188 11.85 -2.14 3.46
C ARG A 188 12.94 -1.07 3.47
N ILE A 189 13.44 -0.70 2.29
CA ILE A 189 14.44 0.36 2.17
C ILE A 189 13.78 1.72 2.45
N GLY A 190 12.56 1.95 1.94
CA GLY A 190 11.76 3.14 2.23
C GLY A 190 11.53 3.36 3.73
N ILE A 191 11.09 2.32 4.43
CA ILE A 191 10.92 2.37 5.90
C ILE A 191 12.27 2.59 6.61
N GLY A 192 13.38 2.06 6.09
CA GLY A 192 14.73 2.37 6.60
C GLY A 192 15.04 3.86 6.53
N ALA A 193 14.79 4.50 5.40
CA ALA A 193 14.96 5.94 5.22
C ALA A 193 14.04 6.74 6.15
N GLN A 194 12.79 6.32 6.31
CA GLN A 194 11.84 6.92 7.26
C GLN A 194 12.39 6.87 8.71
N MET A 195 12.95 5.75 9.13
CA MET A 195 13.50 5.63 10.50
C MET A 195 14.72 6.52 10.71
N VAL A 196 15.56 6.71 9.71
CA VAL A 196 16.69 7.66 9.75
C VAL A 196 16.15 9.09 9.90
N GLY A 197 15.17 9.48 9.11
CA GLY A 197 14.52 10.79 9.19
C GLY A 197 13.91 11.06 10.58
N LEU A 198 13.14 10.09 11.10
CA LEU A 198 12.57 10.16 12.44
C LEU A 198 13.64 10.35 13.53
N ALA A 199 14.72 9.56 13.47
CA ALA A 199 15.81 9.67 14.43
C ALA A 199 16.50 11.04 14.36
N ARG A 200 16.73 11.58 13.15
CA ARG A 200 17.28 12.93 12.95
C ARG A 200 16.36 14.00 13.54
N GLY A 201 15.05 13.92 13.25
CA GLY A 201 14.08 14.85 13.81
C GLY A 201 14.04 14.84 15.32
N ALA A 202 14.02 13.67 15.94
CA ALA A 202 14.06 13.52 17.40
C ALA A 202 15.35 14.11 17.99
N PHE A 203 16.50 13.88 17.36
CA PHE A 203 17.78 14.44 17.78
C PHE A 203 17.80 15.96 17.67
N ASP A 204 17.33 16.53 16.55
CA ASP A 204 17.29 17.98 16.32
C ASP A 204 16.42 18.71 17.38
N HIS A 205 15.34 18.07 17.84
CA HIS A 205 14.49 18.62 18.89
C HIS A 205 15.09 18.46 20.29
N ALA A 206 15.75 17.34 20.57
CA ALA A 206 16.32 17.08 21.89
C ALA A 206 17.57 17.93 22.20
N MET A 207 18.42 18.20 21.21
CA MET A 207 19.68 18.91 21.40
C MET A 207 19.51 20.34 21.95
N PRO A 208 18.63 21.19 21.41
CA PRO A 208 18.40 22.53 21.98
C PRO A 208 17.93 22.49 23.43
N CYS A 209 17.01 21.60 23.78
CA CYS A 209 16.54 21.43 25.16
C CYS A 209 17.70 21.07 26.11
N THR A 210 18.58 20.16 25.68
CA THR A 210 19.72 19.73 26.51
C THR A 210 20.72 20.87 26.75
N LEU A 211 20.95 21.71 25.74
CA LEU A 211 21.93 22.80 25.79
C LEU A 211 21.40 24.05 26.52
N THR A 212 20.10 24.30 26.46
CA THR A 212 19.49 25.53 27.03
C THR A 212 18.86 25.32 28.38
N GLU A 213 18.25 24.17 28.66
CA GLU A 213 17.51 23.94 29.90
C GLU A 213 18.34 23.30 31.03
N ARG A 214 19.53 22.78 30.72
CA ARG A 214 20.46 22.20 31.71
C ARG A 214 21.70 23.07 32.00
N ALA A 215 21.75 24.28 31.47
CA ALA A 215 22.77 25.24 31.94
C ALA A 215 22.41 25.64 33.39
N PRO A 216 23.32 25.49 34.37
CA PRO A 216 23.09 25.82 35.75
C PRO A 216 22.81 27.29 35.95
#